data_2603ee0dba417c956292d7ba3bdbc453
#
_entry.id   2603ee0dba417c956292d7ba3bdbc453
#
_cell.length_a   1.000
_cell.length_b   1.000
_cell.length_c   1.000
_cell.angle_alpha   90.00
_cell.angle_beta   90.00
_cell.angle_gamma   90.00
#
_symmetry.space_group_name_H-M   'P 1'
#
loop_
_entity.id
_entity.type
_entity.pdbx_description
1 polymer ?
#
loop_
_entity_poly.entity_id
_entity_poly.type
_entity_poly.pdbx_seq_one_letter_code
_entity_poly.pdbx_strand_id
1 'polypeptide(L)'
;MSISQPVIPPASSSPVRAVLLDADGVLQLIGTPWGEALTRGGGPAFAQAMIDGETDALAGRETLTELLERVVKDLGLELRASDLLEMWHRATPDPVAWQLVRDLREAGYTTVLATNQQWERRAWMREQLGYDGLCDIDG
;
A
#
# COMPACT_ATOMS: atom_id res chain seq x y z
N MET A 1 -15.24 16.18 24.54
CA MET A 1 -14.25 15.27 25.16
C MET A 1 -12.96 15.30 24.32
N SER A 2 -11.89 15.78 24.88
CA SER A 2 -10.60 15.80 24.16
C SER A 2 -9.97 14.42 24.24
N ILE A 3 -9.60 13.88 23.08
CA ILE A 3 -8.78 12.67 23.02
C ILE A 3 -7.35 13.13 23.29
N SER A 4 -6.74 12.61 24.38
CA SER A 4 -5.34 12.91 24.63
C SER A 4 -4.45 12.33 23.54
N GLN A 5 -3.55 13.16 23.02
CA GLN A 5 -2.54 12.71 22.08
C GLN A 5 -1.62 11.69 22.77
N PRO A 6 -1.22 10.60 22.11
CA PRO A 6 -0.24 9.69 22.69
C PRO A 6 1.08 10.43 22.96
N VAL A 7 1.65 10.17 24.13
CA VAL A 7 2.95 10.72 24.49
C VAL A 7 4.02 9.81 23.91
N ILE A 8 4.83 10.36 23.01
CA ILE A 8 5.96 9.64 22.41
C ILE A 8 7.22 10.01 23.20
N PRO A 9 7.88 9.03 23.87
CA PRO A 9 9.13 9.30 24.53
C PRO A 9 10.22 9.63 23.49
N PRO A 10 11.20 10.48 23.83
CA PRO A 10 12.34 10.72 22.94
C PRO A 10 13.07 9.43 22.59
N ALA A 11 13.51 9.28 21.36
CA ALA A 11 14.26 8.11 20.93
C ALA A 11 15.55 7.90 21.76
N SER A 12 16.16 8.99 22.22
CA SER A 12 17.35 8.97 23.08
C SER A 12 17.11 8.26 24.40
N SER A 13 15.88 8.20 24.91
CA SER A 13 15.52 7.54 26.17
C SER A 13 14.79 6.22 25.98
N SER A 14 14.69 5.74 24.74
CA SER A 14 13.98 4.53 24.38
C SER A 14 14.94 3.44 23.89
N PRO A 15 14.69 2.15 24.17
CA PRO A 15 15.43 1.05 23.54
C PRO A 15 15.08 0.88 22.06
N VAL A 16 13.93 1.40 21.62
CA VAL A 16 13.50 1.36 20.23
C VAL A 16 14.20 2.46 19.43
N ARG A 17 14.72 2.12 18.27
CA ARG A 17 15.42 3.06 17.38
C ARG A 17 14.64 3.32 16.09
N ALA A 18 13.90 2.32 15.64
CA ALA A 18 13.15 2.41 14.39
C ALA A 18 11.73 1.86 14.59
N VAL A 19 10.81 2.39 13.81
CA VAL A 19 9.41 1.95 13.78
C VAL A 19 9.08 1.54 12.35
N LEU A 20 8.65 0.30 12.17
CA LEU A 20 8.22 -0.24 10.91
C LEU A 20 6.70 -0.08 10.80
N LEU A 21 6.25 0.50 9.71
CA LEU A 21 4.87 0.87 9.51
C LEU A 21 4.35 0.25 8.21
N ASP A 22 3.21 -0.43 8.29
CA ASP A 22 2.52 -0.91 7.09
C ASP A 22 1.72 0.23 6.45
N ALA A 23 1.30 0.04 5.22
CA ALA A 23 0.50 1.01 4.48
C ALA A 23 -0.99 0.72 4.60
N ASP A 24 -1.49 -0.28 3.90
CA ASP A 24 -2.92 -0.57 3.84
C ASP A 24 -3.50 -0.92 5.22
N GLY A 25 -4.52 -0.16 5.63
CA GLY A 25 -5.17 -0.33 6.93
C GLY A 25 -4.41 0.26 8.11
N VAL A 26 -3.24 0.84 7.89
CA VAL A 26 -2.41 1.48 8.93
C VAL A 26 -2.18 2.95 8.59
N LEU A 27 -1.45 3.23 7.51
CA LEU A 27 -1.16 4.60 7.09
C LEU A 27 -2.12 5.10 6.02
N GLN A 28 -2.85 4.22 5.37
CA GLN A 28 -3.81 4.56 4.32
C GLN A 28 -5.01 3.63 4.33
N LEU A 29 -6.12 4.12 3.81
CA LEU A 29 -7.38 3.41 3.69
C LEU A 29 -7.63 3.07 2.23
N ILE A 30 -8.00 1.83 1.95
CA ILE A 30 -8.26 1.37 0.58
C ILE A 30 -9.70 1.62 0.11
N GLY A 31 -10.62 1.91 1.03
CA GLY A 31 -12.05 2.05 0.71
C GLY A 31 -12.71 0.69 0.49
N THR A 32 -13.14 0.44 -0.75
CA THR A 32 -13.74 -0.85 -1.11
C THR A 32 -12.76 -2.01 -0.90
N PRO A 33 -13.16 -3.09 -0.21
CA PRO A 33 -12.31 -4.26 -0.06
C PRO A 33 -11.84 -4.83 -1.40
N TRP A 34 -10.61 -5.36 -1.44
CA TRP A 34 -9.98 -5.81 -2.68
C TRP A 34 -10.80 -6.84 -3.45
N GLY A 35 -11.33 -7.87 -2.76
CA GLY A 35 -12.13 -8.90 -3.41
C GLY A 35 -13.35 -8.33 -4.12
N GLU A 36 -14.03 -7.37 -3.49
CA GLU A 36 -15.18 -6.69 -4.08
C GLU A 36 -14.79 -5.81 -5.27
N ALA A 37 -13.70 -5.06 -5.14
CA ALA A 37 -13.21 -4.19 -6.20
C ALA A 37 -12.78 -5.00 -7.43
N LEU A 38 -12.05 -6.09 -7.22
CA LEU A 38 -11.61 -6.98 -8.30
C LEU A 38 -12.81 -7.63 -9.00
N THR A 39 -13.80 -8.06 -8.23
CA THR A 39 -15.02 -8.66 -8.80
C THR A 39 -15.81 -7.66 -9.63
N ARG A 40 -15.94 -6.43 -9.17
CA ARG A 40 -16.59 -5.35 -9.93
C ARG A 40 -15.81 -4.99 -11.21
N GLY A 41 -14.48 -5.04 -11.15
CA GLY A 41 -13.63 -4.65 -12.27
C GLY A 41 -13.57 -5.67 -13.40
N GLY A 42 -13.46 -6.96 -13.08
CA GLY A 42 -13.26 -8.01 -14.09
C GLY A 42 -14.09 -9.26 -13.90
N GLY A 43 -14.95 -9.30 -12.90
CA GLY A 43 -15.80 -10.45 -12.58
C GLY A 43 -15.16 -11.41 -11.57
N PRO A 44 -15.92 -12.42 -11.09
CA PRO A 44 -15.45 -13.34 -10.06
C PRO A 44 -14.23 -14.18 -10.47
N ALA A 45 -14.19 -14.64 -11.73
CA ALA A 45 -13.05 -15.42 -12.24
C ALA A 45 -11.78 -14.57 -12.31
N PHE A 46 -11.88 -13.32 -12.73
CA PHE A 46 -10.79 -12.36 -12.70
C PHE A 46 -10.28 -12.14 -11.28
N ALA A 47 -11.19 -11.87 -10.34
CA ALA A 47 -10.84 -11.66 -8.94
C ALA A 47 -10.05 -12.84 -8.37
N GLN A 48 -10.53 -14.06 -8.61
CA GLN A 48 -9.86 -15.27 -8.12
C GLN A 48 -8.47 -15.46 -8.76
N ALA A 49 -8.36 -15.24 -10.07
CA ALA A 49 -7.10 -15.36 -10.78
C ALA A 49 -6.06 -14.34 -10.29
N MET A 50 -6.49 -13.13 -9.97
CA MET A 50 -5.60 -12.10 -9.40
C MET A 50 -5.14 -12.46 -8.00
N ILE A 51 -6.03 -12.98 -7.16
CA ILE A 51 -5.69 -13.45 -5.81
C ILE A 51 -4.69 -14.61 -5.89
N ASP A 52 -4.93 -15.57 -6.78
CA ASP A 52 -4.04 -16.72 -6.95
C ASP A 52 -2.65 -16.33 -7.49
N GLY A 53 -2.59 -15.28 -8.31
CA GLY A 53 -1.34 -14.81 -8.93
C GLY A 53 -0.56 -13.77 -8.14
N GLU A 54 -1.11 -13.21 -7.08
CA GLU A 54 -0.50 -12.05 -6.41
C GLU A 54 0.84 -12.37 -5.73
N THR A 55 1.07 -13.61 -5.31
CA THR A 55 2.31 -13.99 -4.61
C THR A 55 3.54 -13.67 -5.44
N ASP A 56 3.54 -13.97 -6.74
CA ASP A 56 4.67 -13.69 -7.61
C ASP A 56 4.84 -12.19 -7.87
N ALA A 57 3.73 -11.48 -8.00
CA ALA A 57 3.76 -10.02 -8.18
C ALA A 57 4.29 -9.30 -6.92
N LEU A 58 3.86 -9.73 -5.74
CA LEU A 58 4.34 -9.18 -4.47
C LEU A 58 5.81 -9.52 -4.20
N ALA A 59 6.25 -10.69 -4.66
CA ALA A 59 7.64 -11.12 -4.51
C ALA A 59 8.58 -10.51 -5.57
N GLY A 60 8.06 -9.70 -6.49
CA GLY A 60 8.85 -9.08 -7.55
C GLY A 60 9.27 -10.01 -8.68
N ARG A 61 8.74 -11.23 -8.74
CA ARG A 61 9.02 -12.18 -9.82
C ARG A 61 8.23 -11.90 -11.10
N GLU A 62 7.14 -11.18 -10.96
CA GLU A 62 6.26 -10.76 -12.05
C GLU A 62 5.76 -9.34 -11.71
N THR A 63 5.63 -8.46 -12.70
CA THR A 63 5.00 -7.17 -12.47
C THR A 63 3.48 -7.32 -12.39
N LEU A 64 2.81 -6.38 -11.77
CA LEU A 64 1.35 -6.36 -11.76
C LEU A 64 0.78 -6.26 -13.19
N THR A 65 1.42 -5.46 -14.03
CA THR A 65 1.05 -5.33 -15.44
C THR A 65 1.13 -6.68 -16.18
N GLU A 66 2.23 -7.41 -16.00
CA GLU A 66 2.40 -8.74 -16.60
C GLU A 66 1.33 -9.73 -16.11
N LEU A 67 1.05 -9.72 -14.81
CA LEU A 67 -0.01 -10.53 -14.22
C LEU A 67 -1.39 -10.19 -14.83
N LEU A 68 -1.71 -8.90 -14.93
CA LEU A 68 -2.96 -8.45 -15.53
C LEU A 68 -3.09 -8.88 -17.00
N GLU A 69 -2.04 -8.70 -17.77
CA GLU A 69 -2.00 -9.12 -19.19
C GLU A 69 -2.22 -10.61 -19.33
N ARG A 70 -1.58 -11.40 -18.50
CA ARG A 70 -1.71 -12.86 -18.50
C ARG A 70 -3.14 -13.30 -18.13
N VAL A 71 -3.72 -12.72 -17.08
CA VAL A 71 -5.07 -13.05 -16.63
C VAL A 71 -6.13 -12.65 -17.66
N VAL A 72 -6.00 -11.46 -18.24
CA VAL A 72 -6.91 -10.99 -19.31
C VAL A 72 -6.88 -11.95 -20.50
N LYS A 73 -5.68 -12.38 -20.90
CA LYS A 73 -5.51 -13.33 -22.00
C LYS A 73 -6.10 -14.70 -21.66
N ASP A 74 -5.76 -15.24 -20.51
CA ASP A 74 -6.17 -16.59 -20.10
C ASP A 74 -7.69 -16.72 -19.94
N LEU A 75 -8.35 -15.66 -19.48
CA LEU A 75 -9.80 -15.62 -19.31
C LEU A 75 -10.55 -15.10 -20.54
N GLY A 76 -9.83 -14.67 -21.58
CA GLY A 76 -10.46 -14.13 -22.78
C GLY A 76 -11.27 -12.86 -22.54
N LEU A 77 -10.82 -11.99 -21.64
CA LEU A 77 -11.53 -10.75 -21.31
C LEU A 77 -11.29 -9.69 -22.39
N GLU A 78 -12.35 -8.94 -22.71
CA GLU A 78 -12.28 -7.78 -23.61
C GLU A 78 -11.95 -6.50 -22.82
N LEU A 79 -10.94 -6.57 -21.95
CA LEU A 79 -10.50 -5.48 -21.11
C LEU A 79 -9.02 -5.24 -21.32
N ARG A 80 -8.59 -3.99 -21.18
CA ARG A 80 -7.17 -3.62 -21.24
C ARG A 80 -6.55 -3.75 -19.86
N ALA A 81 -5.37 -4.36 -19.79
CA ALA A 81 -4.61 -4.43 -18.55
C ALA A 81 -4.32 -3.04 -17.97
N SER A 82 -4.03 -2.05 -18.83
CA SER A 82 -3.79 -0.67 -18.41
C SER A 82 -4.99 -0.02 -17.72
N ASP A 83 -6.20 -0.34 -18.17
CA ASP A 83 -7.43 0.17 -17.54
C ASP A 83 -7.68 -0.52 -16.20
N LEU A 84 -7.40 -1.82 -16.11
CA LEU A 84 -7.52 -2.59 -14.88
C LEU A 84 -6.49 -2.17 -13.83
N LEU A 85 -5.31 -1.75 -14.25
CA LEU A 85 -4.24 -1.28 -13.37
C LEU A 85 -4.69 -0.11 -12.49
N GLU A 86 -5.59 0.74 -12.99
CA GLU A 86 -6.14 1.87 -12.23
C GLU A 86 -6.81 1.44 -10.92
N MET A 87 -7.26 0.21 -10.80
CA MET A 87 -7.83 -0.30 -9.54
C MET A 87 -6.82 -0.31 -8.39
N TRP A 88 -5.54 -0.35 -8.69
CA TRP A 88 -4.47 -0.29 -7.68
C TRP A 88 -4.07 1.14 -7.33
N HIS A 89 -4.47 2.12 -8.13
CA HIS A 89 -4.23 3.55 -7.87
C HIS A 89 -5.32 4.11 -6.96
N ARG A 90 -5.52 3.48 -5.82
CA ARG A 90 -6.51 3.91 -4.85
C ARG A 90 -6.01 3.66 -3.42
N ALA A 91 -5.93 4.71 -2.68
CA ALA A 91 -5.72 4.72 -1.26
C ALA A 91 -5.88 6.16 -0.79
N THR A 92 -6.39 6.34 0.41
CA THR A 92 -6.49 7.66 1.03
C THR A 92 -5.59 7.65 2.26
N PRO A 93 -4.55 8.50 2.32
CA PRO A 93 -3.74 8.63 3.51
C PRO A 93 -4.61 8.97 4.73
N ASP A 94 -4.32 8.33 5.86
CA ASP A 94 -4.96 8.65 7.13
C ASP A 94 -4.20 9.81 7.77
N PRO A 95 -4.80 11.01 7.88
CA PRO A 95 -4.11 12.19 8.41
C PRO A 95 -3.60 12.00 9.84
N VAL A 96 -4.34 11.26 10.67
CA VAL A 96 -3.96 11.01 12.06
C VAL A 96 -2.75 10.10 12.12
N ALA A 97 -2.74 9.03 11.34
CA ALA A 97 -1.61 8.11 11.27
C ALA A 97 -0.36 8.81 10.70
N TRP A 98 -0.52 9.62 9.66
CA TRP A 98 0.60 10.37 9.07
C TRP A 98 1.17 11.39 10.06
N GLN A 99 0.33 12.05 10.85
CA GLN A 99 0.80 12.96 11.88
C GLN A 99 1.60 12.22 12.95
N LEU A 100 1.18 11.01 13.33
CA LEU A 100 1.92 10.17 14.25
C LEU A 100 3.33 9.85 13.71
N VAL A 101 3.45 9.56 12.42
CA VAL A 101 4.77 9.31 11.80
C VAL A 101 5.65 10.55 11.89
N ARG A 102 5.11 11.74 11.63
CA ARG A 102 5.87 12.99 11.77
C ARG A 102 6.32 13.21 13.21
N ASP A 103 5.44 12.94 14.17
CA ASP A 103 5.75 13.08 15.58
C ASP A 103 6.85 12.09 16.02
N LEU A 104 6.82 10.86 15.50
CA LEU A 104 7.89 9.87 15.74
C LEU A 104 9.23 10.36 15.19
N ARG A 105 9.24 10.93 13.99
CA ARG A 105 10.47 11.49 13.41
C ARG A 105 11.01 12.66 14.22
N GLU A 106 10.15 13.57 14.66
CA GLU A 106 10.53 14.67 15.54
C GLU A 106 11.13 14.18 16.85
N ALA A 107 10.61 13.07 17.38
CA ALA A 107 11.14 12.44 18.60
C ALA A 107 12.47 11.69 18.36
N GLY A 108 12.95 11.61 17.13
CA GLY A 108 14.25 11.03 16.78
C GLY A 108 14.21 9.57 16.32
N TYR A 109 13.04 8.98 16.15
CA TYR A 109 12.92 7.61 15.63
C TYR A 109 13.12 7.59 14.12
N THR A 110 13.76 6.52 13.63
CA THR A 110 13.77 6.21 12.19
C THR A 110 12.45 5.56 11.84
N THR A 111 11.77 6.08 10.84
CA THR A 111 10.49 5.53 10.35
C THR A 111 10.71 4.78 9.05
N VAL A 112 10.18 3.57 8.98
CA VAL A 112 10.34 2.67 7.84
C VAL A 112 8.98 2.27 7.32
N LEU A 113 8.72 2.54 6.05
CA LEU A 113 7.55 2.01 5.36
C LEU A 113 7.85 0.55 4.98
N ALA A 114 7.28 -0.39 5.72
CA ALA A 114 7.45 -1.82 5.51
C ALA A 114 6.12 -2.42 5.07
N THR A 115 5.92 -2.56 3.77
CA THR A 115 4.65 -2.98 3.19
C THR A 115 4.87 -3.91 2.00
N ASN A 116 3.94 -4.85 1.81
CA ASN A 116 3.92 -5.71 0.63
C ASN A 116 3.09 -5.02 -0.46
N GLN A 117 3.76 -4.56 -1.51
CA GLN A 117 3.11 -3.88 -2.62
C GLN A 117 3.70 -4.35 -3.95
N GLN A 118 2.86 -4.42 -4.96
CA GLN A 118 3.33 -4.59 -6.33
C GLN A 118 4.13 -3.34 -6.74
N TRP A 119 5.11 -3.53 -7.62
CA TRP A 119 5.99 -2.46 -8.07
C TRP A 119 5.24 -1.21 -8.54
N GLU A 120 4.23 -1.39 -9.36
CA GLU A 120 3.46 -0.28 -9.94
C GLU A 120 2.69 0.50 -8.87
N ARG A 121 2.09 -0.21 -7.90
CA ARG A 121 1.37 0.46 -6.81
C ARG A 121 2.32 1.19 -5.88
N ARG A 122 3.48 0.60 -5.60
CA ARG A 122 4.52 1.25 -4.81
C ARG A 122 4.97 2.56 -5.46
N ALA A 123 5.23 2.54 -6.77
CA ALA A 123 5.61 3.74 -7.51
C ALA A 123 4.51 4.81 -7.43
N TRP A 124 3.25 4.42 -7.63
CA TRP A 124 2.11 5.34 -7.50
C TRP A 124 2.00 5.94 -6.09
N MET A 125 2.16 5.14 -5.05
CA MET A 125 2.14 5.62 -3.66
C MET A 125 3.22 6.67 -3.41
N ARG A 126 4.42 6.42 -3.88
CA ARG A 126 5.54 7.35 -3.73
C ARG A 126 5.31 8.65 -4.50
N GLU A 127 4.90 8.55 -5.75
CA GLU A 127 4.76 9.70 -6.65
C GLU A 127 3.50 10.53 -6.36
N GLN A 128 2.39 9.88 -6.03
CA GLN A 128 1.09 10.56 -5.91
C GLN A 128 0.66 10.81 -4.47
N LEU A 129 1.06 9.99 -3.51
CA LEU A 129 0.65 10.13 -2.12
C LEU A 129 1.71 10.81 -1.23
N GLY A 130 2.95 10.91 -1.68
CA GLY A 130 4.00 11.63 -0.97
C GLY A 130 4.71 10.84 0.13
N TYR A 131 4.76 9.51 0.03
CA TYR A 131 5.44 8.67 1.01
C TYR A 131 6.93 8.98 1.16
N ASP A 132 7.58 9.44 0.10
CA ASP A 132 9.02 9.81 0.17
C ASP A 132 9.28 10.95 1.17
N GLY A 133 8.29 11.82 1.40
CA GLY A 133 8.39 12.88 2.40
C GLY A 133 7.92 12.47 3.79
N LEU A 134 7.28 11.31 3.92
CA LEU A 134 6.72 10.85 5.19
C LEU A 134 7.69 9.94 5.98
N CYS A 135 8.21 8.91 5.34
CA CYS A 135 9.10 7.94 5.98
C CYS A 135 10.55 8.15 5.59
N ASP A 136 11.46 7.78 6.49
CA ASP A 136 12.91 7.89 6.26
C ASP A 136 13.38 6.82 5.27
N ILE A 137 12.78 5.62 5.35
CA ILE A 137 13.15 4.46 4.55
C ILE A 137 11.88 3.84 3.98
N ASP A 138 11.95 3.47 2.70
CA ASP A 138 10.93 2.72 1.99
C ASP A 138 11.51 1.33 1.70
N GLY A 139 11.04 0.37 2.46
CA GLY A 139 11.51 -1.01 2.39
C GLY A 139 10.71 -1.90 1.44
#